data_aa95f52eea71dd8f09a3cc99a05f1afb
#
_entry.id   aa95f52eea71dd8f09a3cc99a05f1afb
#
_cell.length_a   1.000
_cell.length_b   1.000
_cell.length_c   1.000
_cell.angle_alpha   90.00
_cell.angle_beta   90.00
_cell.angle_gamma   90.00
#
_symmetry.space_group_name_H-M   'P 1'
#
loop_
_entity.id
_entity.type
_entity.pdbx_description
1 polymer ?
#
loop_
_entity_poly.entity_id
_entity_poly.type
_entity_poly.pdbx_seq_one_letter_code
_entity_poly.pdbx_strand_id
1 'polypeptide(L)'
;MNMNKAKMRQKEIVVNNVQTSSSIAFGLAARSSVTRLNRASGFTLIEVMVVIVILGVLAALIVPNVMGRGEKAKVDTSAITLKGVAGALDQYKLDNGKYPSMQDGGLDALVNQPASAKNWMQGGYVKGGYPKDSWENDIQYVIPGAEGRAFDLYSFGADGKSLHFICLFNAK
;
A
#
# COMPACT_ATOMS: atom_id res chain seq x y z
N MET A 1 29.24 37.61 -16.35
CA MET A 1 28.79 39.00 -16.16
C MET A 1 27.44 38.95 -15.45
N ASN A 2 27.59 38.80 -14.20
CA ASN A 2 27.12 39.57 -13.06
C ASN A 2 25.61 39.74 -12.92
N MET A 3 24.99 38.78 -12.26
CA MET A 3 23.64 38.91 -11.66
C MET A 3 23.58 38.39 -10.24
N ASN A 4 24.59 38.72 -9.43
CA ASN A 4 24.69 38.26 -8.04
C ASN A 4 24.89 39.43 -7.04
N LYS A 5 24.23 40.57 -7.30
CA LYS A 5 24.39 41.76 -6.45
C LYS A 5 23.12 42.44 -5.98
N ALA A 6 21.97 41.72 -6.01
CA ALA A 6 20.68 42.34 -5.65
C ALA A 6 19.95 41.70 -4.45
N LYS A 7 20.59 40.85 -3.64
CA LYS A 7 19.91 40.18 -2.51
C LYS A 7 20.53 40.41 -1.13
N MET A 8 21.30 41.44 -0.98
CA MET A 8 21.87 41.81 0.34
C MET A 8 21.63 43.28 0.66
N ARG A 9 20.40 43.69 0.76
CA ARG A 9 20.08 45.03 1.30
C ARG A 9 18.63 45.10 1.77
N GLN A 10 18.28 44.31 2.73
CA GLN A 10 17.00 44.46 3.47
C GLN A 10 17.08 43.80 4.86
N LYS A 11 18.09 44.08 5.63
CA LYS A 11 18.14 43.72 7.06
C LYS A 11 18.96 44.70 7.84
N GLU A 12 18.59 45.95 7.80
CA GLU A 12 18.97 46.93 8.80
C GLU A 12 17.96 48.05 8.73
N ILE A 13 17.42 48.36 9.85
CA ILE A 13 16.57 49.46 10.31
C ILE A 13 15.40 48.77 11.07
N VAL A 14 15.53 48.68 12.35
CA VAL A 14 14.94 49.56 13.35
C VAL A 14 15.38 49.08 14.73
N VAL A 15 16.44 49.66 15.19
CA VAL A 15 16.69 49.86 16.61
C VAL A 15 16.90 51.35 16.71
N ASN A 16 15.98 52.03 17.31
CA ASN A 16 16.27 53.18 18.15
C ASN A 16 14.99 53.85 18.62
N ASN A 17 15.02 54.00 19.88
CA ASN A 17 14.56 55.18 20.63
C ASN A 17 13.18 55.02 21.22
N VAL A 18 12.97 55.13 22.53
CA VAL A 18 13.16 56.41 23.27
C VAL A 18 13.06 56.14 24.76
N GLN A 19 14.01 56.63 25.49
CA GLN A 19 13.88 57.05 26.88
C GLN A 19 13.07 58.34 26.94
N THR A 20 12.25 58.51 27.95
CA THR A 20 12.35 59.53 28.98
C THR A 20 11.04 59.68 29.77
N SER A 21 11.19 59.52 31.00
CA SER A 21 10.91 60.49 32.06
C SER A 21 9.52 60.58 32.65
N SER A 22 9.52 60.20 33.91
CA SER A 22 9.00 60.94 35.05
C SER A 22 7.49 61.11 35.21
N SER A 23 6.93 60.56 36.19
CA SER A 23 6.55 61.18 37.46
C SER A 23 5.30 60.53 38.04
N ILE A 24 5.45 59.94 39.17
CA ILE A 24 4.65 60.00 40.39
C ILE A 24 3.15 60.19 40.19
N ALA A 25 2.37 59.15 40.50
CA ALA A 25 1.13 59.26 41.25
C ALA A 25 0.79 57.92 41.93
N PHE A 26 0.90 57.97 43.21
CA PHE A 26 0.39 57.18 44.27
C PHE A 26 -1.08 56.85 44.04
N GLY A 27 -1.43 55.54 43.94
CA GLY A 27 -2.79 55.11 43.85
C GLY A 27 -2.87 53.62 44.15
N LEU A 28 -2.97 53.31 45.44
CA LEU A 28 -3.31 51.96 45.93
C LEU A 28 -4.66 51.52 45.38
N ALA A 29 -4.66 50.58 44.52
CA ALA A 29 -5.80 49.66 44.31
C ALA A 29 -5.26 48.32 43.96
N ALA A 30 -4.99 47.54 44.98
CA ALA A 30 -4.78 46.08 44.82
C ALA A 30 -6.07 45.44 44.30
N ARG A 31 -6.23 45.39 43.01
CA ARG A 31 -7.16 44.45 42.37
C ARG A 31 -6.46 43.11 42.33
N SER A 32 -6.73 42.30 43.37
CA SER A 32 -6.48 40.85 43.30
C SER A 32 -7.34 40.29 42.17
N SER A 33 -6.74 40.17 40.99
CA SER A 33 -7.24 39.33 39.95
C SER A 33 -7.12 37.89 40.43
N VAL A 34 -8.22 37.38 40.98
CA VAL A 34 -8.40 35.96 41.23
C VAL A 34 -8.38 35.31 39.83
N THR A 35 -7.21 34.87 39.42
CA THR A 35 -7.07 33.94 38.29
C THR A 35 -7.87 32.71 38.68
N ARG A 36 -9.07 32.58 38.10
CA ARG A 36 -9.77 31.31 38.11
C ARG A 36 -8.87 30.31 37.41
N LEU A 37 -8.19 29.49 38.19
CA LEU A 37 -7.59 28.27 37.72
C LEU A 37 -8.75 27.45 37.14
N ASN A 38 -8.86 27.45 35.81
CA ASN A 38 -9.65 26.44 35.11
C ASN A 38 -9.10 25.08 35.58
N ARG A 39 -9.83 24.43 36.45
CA ARG A 39 -9.57 23.03 36.78
C ARG A 39 -9.73 22.27 35.46
N ALA A 40 -8.63 21.93 34.85
CA ALA A 40 -8.62 20.88 33.83
C ALA A 40 -9.19 19.64 34.52
N SER A 41 -10.45 19.30 34.21
CA SER A 41 -11.05 18.06 34.67
C SER A 41 -10.26 16.92 34.03
N GLY A 42 -9.41 16.26 34.80
CA GLY A 42 -8.76 15.04 34.38
C GLY A 42 -9.79 13.92 34.26
N PHE A 43 -9.57 13.02 33.31
CA PHE A 43 -10.40 11.82 33.17
C PHE A 43 -10.34 10.97 34.44
N THR A 44 -11.48 10.47 34.86
CA THR A 44 -11.53 9.53 36.00
C THR A 44 -11.11 8.14 35.56
N LEU A 45 -10.51 7.37 36.45
CA LEU A 45 -10.11 5.98 36.15
C LEU A 45 -11.32 5.13 35.72
N ILE A 46 -12.48 5.36 36.35
CA ILE A 46 -13.72 4.64 36.02
C ILE A 46 -14.21 4.97 34.60
N GLU A 47 -14.04 6.20 34.14
CA GLU A 47 -14.44 6.63 32.80
C GLU A 47 -13.62 5.90 31.71
N VAL A 48 -12.30 5.76 31.92
CA VAL A 48 -11.45 4.98 31.03
C VAL A 48 -11.80 3.49 31.08
N MET A 49 -12.05 2.93 32.27
CA MET A 49 -12.44 1.51 32.41
C MET A 49 -13.75 1.21 31.67
N VAL A 50 -14.76 2.07 31.77
CA VAL A 50 -16.02 1.88 31.05
C VAL A 50 -15.81 1.92 29.55
N VAL A 51 -15.01 2.85 29.06
CA VAL A 51 -14.70 2.97 27.61
C VAL A 51 -14.01 1.71 27.08
N ILE A 52 -12.99 1.19 27.78
CA ILE A 52 -12.30 -0.01 27.31
C ILE A 52 -13.19 -1.26 27.33
N VAL A 53 -14.12 -1.37 28.30
CA VAL A 53 -15.09 -2.46 28.35
C VAL A 53 -16.05 -2.38 27.16
N ILE A 54 -16.61 -1.19 26.85
CA ILE A 54 -17.48 -1.00 25.71
C ILE A 54 -16.76 -1.30 24.40
N LEU A 55 -15.52 -0.79 24.24
CA LEU A 55 -14.70 -1.09 23.05
C LEU A 55 -14.39 -2.58 22.90
N GLY A 56 -14.13 -3.27 24.02
CA GLY A 56 -13.91 -4.72 24.04
C GLY A 56 -15.12 -5.50 23.54
N VAL A 57 -16.32 -5.15 24.01
CA VAL A 57 -17.57 -5.80 23.57
C VAL A 57 -17.83 -5.53 22.08
N LEU A 58 -17.65 -4.28 21.62
CA LEU A 58 -17.82 -3.95 20.19
C LEU A 58 -16.80 -4.65 19.31
N ALA A 59 -15.54 -4.73 19.74
CA ALA A 59 -14.49 -5.43 19.02
C ALA A 59 -14.81 -6.93 18.86
N ALA A 60 -15.34 -7.58 19.89
CA ALA A 60 -15.70 -8.99 19.86
C ALA A 60 -16.78 -9.32 18.79
N LEU A 61 -17.66 -8.36 18.46
CA LEU A 61 -18.69 -8.53 17.43
C LEU A 61 -18.17 -8.28 16.00
N ILE A 62 -17.17 -7.38 15.86
CA ILE A 62 -16.71 -6.90 14.55
C ILE A 62 -15.59 -7.81 13.99
N VAL A 63 -14.65 -8.24 14.83
CA VAL A 63 -13.43 -8.97 14.40
C VAL A 63 -13.74 -10.22 13.56
N PRO A 64 -14.63 -11.14 13.93
CA PRO A 64 -14.88 -12.36 13.15
C PRO A 64 -15.45 -12.08 11.76
N ASN A 65 -16.25 -11.02 11.60
CA ASN A 65 -16.86 -10.66 10.32
C ASN A 65 -15.84 -10.08 9.31
N VAL A 66 -14.82 -9.40 9.80
CA VAL A 66 -13.80 -8.75 8.94
C VAL A 66 -12.79 -9.76 8.42
N MET A 67 -12.41 -10.74 9.25
CA MET A 67 -11.42 -11.76 8.86
C MET A 67 -11.89 -12.62 7.68
N GLY A 68 -13.13 -13.09 7.66
CA GLY A 68 -13.66 -13.88 6.55
C GLY A 68 -13.78 -13.10 5.23
N ARG A 69 -14.04 -11.79 5.29
CA ARG A 69 -14.09 -10.92 4.11
C ARG A 69 -12.71 -10.67 3.52
N GLY A 70 -11.69 -10.56 4.38
CA GLY A 70 -10.30 -10.39 3.96
C GLY A 70 -9.79 -11.58 3.14
N GLU A 71 -10.05 -12.81 3.58
CA GLU A 71 -9.67 -14.02 2.83
C GLU A 71 -10.40 -14.11 1.48
N LYS A 72 -11.71 -13.84 1.45
CA LYS A 72 -12.43 -13.80 0.18
C LYS A 72 -11.86 -12.76 -0.78
N ALA A 73 -11.53 -11.57 -0.30
CA ALA A 73 -10.93 -10.53 -1.13
C ALA A 73 -9.57 -10.96 -1.72
N LYS A 74 -8.76 -11.70 -0.97
CA LYS A 74 -7.50 -12.27 -1.46
C LYS A 74 -7.73 -13.31 -2.56
N VAL A 75 -8.73 -14.20 -2.40
CA VAL A 75 -9.12 -15.17 -3.45
C VAL A 75 -9.51 -14.43 -4.72
N ASP A 76 -10.41 -13.44 -4.62
CA ASP A 76 -10.89 -12.67 -5.76
C ASP A 76 -9.72 -11.91 -6.46
N THR A 77 -8.82 -11.33 -5.68
CA THR A 77 -7.62 -10.64 -6.20
C THR A 77 -6.67 -11.61 -6.90
N SER A 78 -6.44 -12.79 -6.33
CA SER A 78 -5.61 -13.82 -6.96
C SER A 78 -6.20 -14.31 -8.28
N ALA A 79 -7.53 -14.47 -8.35
CA ALA A 79 -8.21 -14.80 -9.60
C ALA A 79 -8.05 -13.72 -10.68
N ILE A 80 -8.07 -12.44 -10.30
CA ILE A 80 -7.80 -11.32 -11.20
C ILE A 80 -6.35 -11.36 -11.68
N THR A 81 -5.40 -11.61 -10.78
CA THR A 81 -3.98 -11.75 -11.13
C THR A 81 -3.75 -12.89 -12.13
N LEU A 82 -4.34 -14.06 -11.90
CA LEU A 82 -4.26 -15.19 -12.82
C LEU A 82 -4.80 -14.83 -14.22
N LYS A 83 -5.93 -14.09 -14.30
CA LYS A 83 -6.46 -13.60 -15.58
C LYS A 83 -5.49 -12.61 -16.26
N GLY A 84 -4.86 -11.74 -15.50
CA GLY A 84 -3.82 -10.84 -16.01
C GLY A 84 -2.63 -11.58 -16.59
N VAL A 85 -2.15 -12.62 -15.89
CA VAL A 85 -1.04 -13.48 -16.36
C VAL A 85 -1.44 -14.26 -17.60
N ALA A 86 -2.67 -14.78 -17.67
CA ALA A 86 -3.17 -15.45 -18.88
C ALA A 86 -3.19 -14.50 -20.09
N GLY A 87 -3.66 -13.27 -19.90
CA GLY A 87 -3.60 -12.24 -20.95
C GLY A 87 -2.18 -11.91 -21.40
N ALA A 88 -1.22 -11.88 -20.46
CA ALA A 88 0.20 -11.68 -20.77
C ALA A 88 0.79 -12.87 -21.57
N LEU A 89 0.38 -14.10 -21.25
CA LEU A 89 0.76 -15.29 -22.01
C LEU A 89 0.19 -15.27 -23.45
N ASP A 90 -1.06 -14.84 -23.60
CA ASP A 90 -1.66 -14.68 -24.92
C ASP A 90 -0.93 -13.61 -25.74
N GLN A 91 -0.57 -12.49 -25.13
CA GLN A 91 0.22 -11.46 -25.80
C GLN A 91 1.62 -11.98 -26.18
N TYR A 92 2.28 -12.70 -25.28
CA TYR A 92 3.56 -13.35 -25.60
C TYR A 92 3.44 -14.28 -26.80
N LYS A 93 2.37 -15.10 -26.87
CA LYS A 93 2.10 -16.00 -28.00
C LYS A 93 1.88 -15.22 -29.31
N LEU A 94 1.15 -14.11 -29.27
CA LEU A 94 0.94 -13.26 -30.45
C LEU A 94 2.27 -12.76 -31.03
N ASP A 95 3.19 -12.32 -30.16
CA ASP A 95 4.46 -11.75 -30.56
C ASP A 95 5.49 -12.83 -30.99
N ASN A 96 5.49 -14.00 -30.34
CA ASN A 96 6.52 -15.03 -30.51
C ASN A 96 6.01 -16.32 -31.19
N GLY A 97 4.70 -16.40 -31.50
CA GLY A 97 4.06 -17.52 -32.21
C GLY A 97 3.75 -18.74 -31.34
N LYS A 98 4.22 -18.79 -30.09
CA LYS A 98 4.02 -19.91 -29.16
C LYS A 98 3.99 -19.40 -27.72
N TYR A 99 3.36 -20.16 -26.84
CA TYR A 99 3.49 -19.94 -25.39
C TYR A 99 4.91 -20.26 -24.91
N PRO A 100 5.39 -19.60 -23.83
CA PRO A 100 6.69 -19.90 -23.27
C PRO A 100 6.72 -21.33 -22.72
N SER A 101 7.72 -22.11 -23.12
CA SER A 101 7.91 -23.46 -22.59
C SER A 101 8.60 -23.42 -21.23
N MET A 102 8.58 -24.55 -20.50
CA MET A 102 9.35 -24.66 -19.25
C MET A 102 10.86 -24.48 -19.48
N GLN A 103 11.36 -24.84 -20.67
CA GLN A 103 12.77 -24.62 -21.08
C GLN A 103 13.06 -23.12 -21.30
N ASP A 104 12.07 -22.34 -21.69
CA ASP A 104 12.19 -20.89 -21.86
C ASP A 104 12.05 -20.14 -20.50
N GLY A 105 11.90 -20.87 -19.39
CA GLY A 105 11.72 -20.32 -18.05
C GLY A 105 10.25 -20.21 -17.61
N GLY A 106 9.29 -20.73 -18.40
CA GLY A 106 7.86 -20.66 -18.03
C GLY A 106 7.36 -19.23 -17.90
N LEU A 107 6.79 -18.87 -16.74
CA LEU A 107 6.32 -17.51 -16.48
C LEU A 107 7.44 -16.47 -16.35
N ASP A 108 8.67 -16.88 -16.08
CA ASP A 108 9.81 -15.95 -16.06
C ASP A 108 10.03 -15.30 -17.44
N ALA A 109 9.69 -16.00 -18.52
CA ALA A 109 9.73 -15.45 -19.87
C ALA A 109 8.80 -14.24 -20.10
N LEU A 110 7.84 -14.00 -19.22
CA LEU A 110 7.00 -12.79 -19.27
C LEU A 110 7.70 -11.56 -18.66
N VAL A 111 8.71 -11.79 -17.84
CA VAL A 111 9.46 -10.74 -17.13
C VAL A 111 10.83 -10.54 -17.74
N ASN A 112 11.52 -11.63 -18.05
CA ASN A 112 12.86 -11.66 -18.61
C ASN A 112 12.83 -12.27 -20.01
N GLN A 113 13.52 -11.62 -20.96
CA GLN A 113 13.57 -12.12 -22.33
C GLN A 113 14.32 -13.45 -22.44
N PRO A 114 13.67 -14.56 -22.82
CA PRO A 114 14.37 -15.80 -23.11
C PRO A 114 15.10 -15.74 -24.46
N ALA A 115 16.18 -16.49 -24.62
CA ALA A 115 16.96 -16.51 -25.85
C ALA A 115 16.16 -16.96 -27.10
N SER A 116 15.08 -17.70 -26.86
CA SER A 116 14.19 -18.21 -27.92
C SER A 116 13.21 -17.17 -28.46
N ALA A 117 12.96 -16.08 -27.71
CA ALA A 117 11.98 -15.05 -28.06
C ALA A 117 12.63 -13.91 -28.85
N LYS A 118 12.41 -13.91 -30.17
CA LYS A 118 12.98 -12.90 -31.08
C LYS A 118 12.19 -11.59 -31.07
N ASN A 119 10.87 -11.67 -30.87
CA ASN A 119 9.97 -10.52 -30.87
C ASN A 119 9.45 -10.21 -29.46
N TRP A 120 10.34 -10.27 -28.49
CA TRP A 120 9.97 -10.04 -27.10
C TRP A 120 9.67 -8.55 -26.83
N MET A 121 8.59 -8.27 -26.11
CA MET A 121 8.18 -6.90 -25.78
C MET A 121 9.20 -6.24 -24.84
N GLN A 122 9.75 -5.09 -25.24
CA GLN A 122 10.64 -4.32 -24.38
C GLN A 122 9.94 -3.91 -23.07
N GLY A 123 10.52 -4.30 -21.95
CA GLY A 123 9.96 -4.04 -20.61
C GLY A 123 9.09 -5.16 -20.06
N GLY A 124 8.94 -6.27 -20.79
CA GLY A 124 8.20 -7.46 -20.37
C GLY A 124 6.70 -7.37 -20.54
N TYR A 125 6.04 -8.49 -20.36
CA TYR A 125 4.59 -8.63 -20.46
C TYR A 125 3.89 -8.47 -19.09
N VAL A 126 4.66 -8.65 -18.01
CA VAL A 126 4.21 -8.46 -16.63
C VAL A 126 5.15 -7.49 -15.93
N LYS A 127 4.57 -6.50 -15.25
CA LYS A 127 5.33 -5.53 -14.45
C LYS A 127 5.45 -6.02 -13.00
N GLY A 128 6.59 -5.76 -12.37
CA GLY A 128 6.78 -6.03 -10.95
C GLY A 128 7.47 -7.35 -10.61
N GLY A 129 8.00 -8.05 -11.60
CA GLY A 129 8.73 -9.32 -11.38
C GLY A 129 7.86 -10.55 -11.59
N TYR A 130 8.32 -11.70 -11.06
CA TYR A 130 7.61 -12.98 -11.20
C TYR A 130 6.18 -12.87 -10.62
N PRO A 131 5.14 -13.35 -11.34
CA PRO A 131 3.76 -13.23 -10.88
C PRO A 131 3.50 -14.03 -9.60
N LYS A 132 2.89 -13.35 -8.62
CA LYS A 132 2.52 -13.93 -7.33
C LYS A 132 1.05 -13.76 -7.04
N ASP A 133 0.54 -14.64 -6.19
CA ASP A 133 -0.82 -14.53 -5.67
C ASP A 133 -0.93 -13.50 -4.52
N SER A 134 -2.11 -13.34 -3.93
CA SER A 134 -2.35 -12.40 -2.83
C SER A 134 -1.78 -12.86 -1.48
N TRP A 135 -1.18 -14.02 -1.39
CA TRP A 135 -0.45 -14.56 -0.24
C TRP A 135 1.06 -14.63 -0.48
N GLU A 136 1.55 -13.96 -1.56
CA GLU A 136 2.95 -13.94 -1.97
C GLU A 136 3.50 -15.30 -2.46
N ASN A 137 2.63 -16.28 -2.74
CA ASN A 137 3.04 -17.53 -3.35
C ASN A 137 3.19 -17.37 -4.87
N ASP A 138 4.18 -18.04 -5.45
CA ASP A 138 4.43 -18.03 -6.89
C ASP A 138 3.27 -18.71 -7.63
N ILE A 139 2.77 -18.07 -8.71
CA ILE A 139 1.76 -18.66 -9.58
C ILE A 139 2.39 -19.84 -10.34
N GLN A 140 1.68 -20.94 -10.37
CA GLN A 140 2.09 -22.15 -11.05
C GLN A 140 1.60 -22.15 -12.50
N TYR A 141 2.47 -22.61 -13.38
CA TYR A 141 2.22 -22.69 -14.82
C TYR A 141 2.59 -24.07 -15.33
N VAL A 142 1.69 -24.68 -16.06
CA VAL A 142 1.90 -26.01 -16.66
C VAL A 142 1.57 -25.93 -18.15
N ILE A 143 2.49 -26.40 -18.97
CA ILE A 143 2.32 -26.47 -20.43
C ILE A 143 2.87 -27.83 -20.95
N PRO A 144 2.10 -28.60 -21.75
CA PRO A 144 0.69 -28.38 -22.09
C PRO A 144 -0.23 -28.51 -20.87
N GLY A 145 -1.38 -27.82 -20.91
CA GLY A 145 -2.41 -27.95 -19.89
C GLY A 145 -3.12 -29.30 -19.96
N ALA A 146 -3.84 -29.65 -18.89
CA ALA A 146 -4.65 -30.84 -18.83
C ALA A 146 -5.82 -30.78 -19.84
N GLU A 147 -6.38 -31.94 -20.21
CA GLU A 147 -7.57 -32.06 -21.08
C GLU A 147 -7.46 -31.34 -22.42
N GLY A 148 -6.24 -31.24 -22.97
CA GLY A 148 -5.99 -30.57 -24.26
C GLY A 148 -6.02 -29.04 -24.23
N ARG A 149 -5.97 -28.43 -23.04
CA ARG A 149 -5.79 -26.99 -22.88
C ARG A 149 -4.36 -26.57 -23.29
N ALA A 150 -4.23 -25.34 -23.73
CA ALA A 150 -2.94 -24.82 -24.12
C ALA A 150 -1.97 -24.74 -22.93
N PHE A 151 -2.47 -24.32 -21.79
CA PHE A 151 -1.75 -24.25 -20.53
C PHE A 151 -2.73 -24.26 -19.35
N ASP A 152 -2.22 -24.52 -18.15
CA ASP A 152 -2.93 -24.35 -16.90
C ASP A 152 -2.20 -23.34 -16.01
N LEU A 153 -2.98 -22.45 -15.37
CA LEU A 153 -2.50 -21.51 -14.38
C LEU A 153 -3.26 -21.73 -13.07
N TYR A 154 -2.54 -21.81 -11.95
CA TYR A 154 -3.16 -21.93 -10.65
C TYR A 154 -2.29 -21.34 -9.53
N SER A 155 -2.94 -21.00 -8.43
CA SER A 155 -2.33 -20.61 -7.17
C SER A 155 -2.69 -21.64 -6.10
N PHE A 156 -1.76 -21.87 -5.17
CA PHE A 156 -2.02 -22.75 -4.02
C PHE A 156 -2.82 -22.08 -2.91
N GLY A 157 -3.06 -20.76 -3.00
CA GLY A 157 -3.85 -20.02 -2.01
C GLY A 157 -3.14 -19.83 -0.68
N ALA A 158 -3.94 -19.66 0.39
CA ALA A 158 -3.47 -19.23 1.71
C ALA A 158 -2.49 -20.20 2.38
N ASP A 159 -2.66 -21.49 2.17
CA ASP A 159 -1.86 -22.54 2.79
C ASP A 159 -0.59 -22.91 2.00
N GLY A 160 -0.44 -22.36 0.81
CA GLY A 160 0.69 -22.67 -0.09
C GLY A 160 0.77 -24.15 -0.48
N LYS A 161 -0.32 -24.92 -0.28
CA LYS A 161 -0.40 -26.36 -0.54
C LYS A 161 -1.60 -26.68 -1.42
N SER A 162 -1.53 -27.81 -2.08
CA SER A 162 -2.42 -28.23 -3.16
C SER A 162 -3.92 -28.48 -2.83
N LEU A 163 -4.43 -28.12 -1.66
CA LEU A 163 -5.77 -28.46 -1.23
C LEU A 163 -6.87 -27.43 -1.60
N HIS A 164 -6.49 -26.19 -1.94
CA HIS A 164 -7.43 -25.15 -2.36
C HIS A 164 -6.89 -24.40 -3.58
N PHE A 165 -6.99 -25.01 -4.74
CA PHE A 165 -6.56 -24.40 -6.00
C PHE A 165 -7.48 -23.25 -6.41
N ILE A 166 -6.92 -22.08 -6.65
CA ILE A 166 -7.55 -21.07 -7.47
C ILE A 166 -7.07 -21.34 -8.91
N CYS A 167 -7.85 -22.09 -9.67
CA CYS A 167 -7.53 -22.41 -11.05
C CYS A 167 -8.16 -21.40 -12.01
N LEU A 168 -7.39 -20.92 -12.96
CA LEU A 168 -7.92 -20.31 -14.15
C LEU A 168 -7.91 -21.35 -15.26
N PHE A 169 -9.09 -21.87 -15.60
CA PHE A 169 -9.24 -22.65 -16.82
C PHE A 169 -9.34 -21.69 -17.99
N ASN A 170 -8.38 -21.71 -18.89
CA ASN A 170 -8.51 -20.99 -20.15
C ASN A 170 -9.55 -21.79 -20.98
N ALA A 171 -10.81 -21.35 -20.93
CA ALA A 171 -11.84 -21.87 -21.81
C ALA A 171 -11.42 -21.60 -23.26
N LYS A 172 -11.60 -22.65 -24.11
CA LYS A 172 -11.37 -22.57 -25.55
C LYS A 172 -12.03 -21.35 -26.19
#